data_12ff398d44891ddcd9d1e16a5aa7bbb9
#
_entry.id   12ff398d44891ddcd9d1e16a5aa7bbb9
#
_cell.length_a   1.000
_cell.length_b   1.000
_cell.length_c   1.000
_cell.angle_alpha   90.00
_cell.angle_beta   90.00
_cell.angle_gamma   90.00
#
_symmetry.space_group_name_H-M   'P 1'
#
loop_
_entity.id
_entity.type
_entity.pdbx_description
1 polymer ?
#
loop_
_entity_poly.entity_id
_entity_poly.type
_entity_poly.pdbx_seq_one_letter_code
_entity_poly.pdbx_strand_id
1 'polypeptide(L)'
;MTAVLVAVASAAAVYVPPRARHRSENVALGRQWADLLEKHSTFSGQHPSPAVEVAFSYAPPTDENLRRLRETYDLAAIAGDGSETERLINLMAWVCRLTGHANEPVIPKELNAFNLIRLATVEHMLINCYMKTVILNEVYLAMGWESRWTHLLPHSNEDAASHFVTSVYARTLGKWVLMDPDFGVYLTDEAGQLLGVSEVRCRLISGQPLIVNDVNAGGRLSTAWESARDFIIGADYLWFLTDFMFKIRCPQRSLFNQAAEPNRVYFELIPDGYRDELLQQPKITEDGRRTFYLNDEGLFWQDPPAPL
;
A
#
# COMPACT_ATOMS: atom_id res chain seq x y z
N MET A 1 -12.64 37.87 6.15
CA MET A 1 -12.04 36.53 5.88
C MET A 1 -13.16 35.51 5.96
N THR A 2 -13.69 35.13 4.82
CA THR A 2 -14.86 34.26 4.73
C THR A 2 -14.32 32.82 4.64
N ALA A 3 -14.56 32.05 5.70
CA ALA A 3 -14.22 30.62 5.70
C ALA A 3 -15.10 29.93 4.64
N VAL A 4 -14.48 29.42 3.58
CA VAL A 4 -15.14 28.51 2.65
C VAL A 4 -15.20 27.15 3.35
N LEU A 5 -16.34 26.91 4.01
CA LEU A 5 -16.72 25.56 4.42
C LEU A 5 -16.97 24.76 3.14
N VAL A 6 -15.99 23.95 2.74
CA VAL A 6 -16.23 22.88 1.77
C VAL A 6 -17.09 21.85 2.50
N ALA A 7 -18.40 21.93 2.27
CA ALA A 7 -19.32 20.88 2.65
C ALA A 7 -18.98 19.66 1.79
N VAL A 8 -18.06 18.83 2.26
CA VAL A 8 -17.95 17.46 1.81
C VAL A 8 -19.23 16.80 2.30
N ALA A 9 -20.20 16.61 1.39
CA ALA A 9 -21.40 15.89 1.70
C ALA A 9 -21.01 14.59 2.38
N SER A 10 -21.35 14.43 3.63
CA SER A 10 -21.29 13.19 4.37
C SER A 10 -22.33 12.25 3.73
N ALA A 11 -21.96 11.65 2.60
CA ALA A 11 -22.58 10.42 2.21
C ALA A 11 -22.19 9.44 3.32
N ALA A 12 -23.10 9.18 4.24
CA ALA A 12 -22.98 8.04 5.13
C ALA A 12 -22.48 6.88 4.25
N ALA A 13 -21.27 6.41 4.53
CA ALA A 13 -20.69 5.31 3.80
C ALA A 13 -21.60 4.10 4.05
N VAL A 14 -22.54 3.88 3.15
CA VAL A 14 -23.31 2.66 3.16
C VAL A 14 -22.29 1.57 2.87
N TYR A 15 -21.91 0.84 3.90
CA TYR A 15 -21.15 -0.38 3.75
C TYR A 15 -21.88 -1.25 2.73
N VAL A 16 -21.35 -1.30 1.53
CA VAL A 16 -21.76 -2.27 0.53
C VAL A 16 -20.90 -3.49 0.79
N PRO A 17 -21.47 -4.58 1.32
CA PRO A 17 -20.71 -5.79 1.55
C PRO A 17 -19.98 -6.17 0.26
N PRO A 18 -18.69 -6.50 0.33
CA PRO A 18 -17.91 -6.85 -0.84
C PRO A 18 -18.65 -8.00 -1.54
N ARG A 19 -19.14 -7.74 -2.72
CA ARG A 19 -19.58 -8.82 -3.58
C ARG A 19 -18.29 -9.49 -4.02
N ALA A 20 -18.01 -10.68 -3.49
CA ALA A 20 -16.96 -11.57 -3.97
C ALA A 20 -17.10 -11.69 -5.49
N ARG A 21 -16.30 -10.94 -6.24
CA ARG A 21 -16.39 -10.89 -7.69
C ARG A 21 -15.01 -11.01 -8.27
N HIS A 22 -14.93 -12.00 -9.04
CA HIS A 22 -13.83 -12.45 -9.87
C HIS A 22 -12.86 -13.36 -9.13
N ARG A 23 -13.27 -14.61 -9.07
CA ARG A 23 -12.35 -15.72 -9.09
C ARG A 23 -11.59 -15.53 -10.41
N SER A 24 -10.34 -15.12 -10.35
CA SER A 24 -9.51 -14.98 -11.54
C SER A 24 -9.37 -16.38 -12.15
N GLU A 25 -10.10 -16.65 -13.22
CA GLU A 25 -10.03 -17.92 -13.94
C GLU A 25 -8.80 -17.99 -14.87
N ASN A 26 -7.98 -16.93 -14.91
CA ASN A 26 -6.73 -16.91 -15.67
C ASN A 26 -5.57 -17.60 -14.94
N VAL A 27 -5.86 -18.82 -14.50
CA VAL A 27 -4.91 -19.71 -13.81
C VAL A 27 -3.66 -20.01 -14.65
N ALA A 28 -3.72 -19.95 -15.98
CA ALA A 28 -2.60 -20.34 -16.83
C ALA A 28 -1.50 -19.27 -16.94
N LEU A 29 -1.85 -18.01 -17.10
CA LEU A 29 -0.89 -16.88 -17.11
C LEU A 29 -0.35 -16.62 -15.71
N GLY A 30 -1.23 -16.69 -14.70
CA GLY A 30 -0.82 -16.57 -13.29
C GLY A 30 0.18 -17.65 -12.87
N ARG A 31 0.12 -18.86 -13.44
CA ARG A 31 1.12 -19.91 -13.16
C ARG A 31 2.50 -19.58 -13.68
N GLN A 32 2.64 -19.02 -14.88
CA GLN A 32 3.96 -18.65 -15.41
C GLN A 32 4.65 -17.61 -14.52
N TRP A 33 3.91 -16.63 -14.02
CA TRP A 33 4.44 -15.62 -13.10
C TRP A 33 4.66 -16.17 -11.70
N ALA A 34 3.80 -17.07 -11.23
CA ALA A 34 3.99 -17.77 -9.96
C ALA A 34 5.25 -18.66 -10.01
N ASP A 35 5.47 -19.38 -11.11
CA ASP A 35 6.68 -20.19 -11.34
C ASP A 35 7.94 -19.31 -11.36
N LEU A 36 7.85 -18.10 -11.93
CA LEU A 36 8.95 -17.13 -11.90
C LEU A 36 9.19 -16.60 -10.51
N LEU A 37 8.13 -16.27 -9.74
CA LEU A 37 8.25 -15.87 -8.36
C LEU A 37 8.88 -16.97 -7.51
N GLU A 38 8.43 -18.20 -7.64
CA GLU A 38 8.98 -19.35 -6.91
C GLU A 38 10.47 -19.52 -7.22
N LYS A 39 10.83 -19.49 -8.50
CA LYS A 39 12.20 -19.72 -8.95
C LYS A 39 13.17 -18.59 -8.61
N HIS A 40 12.72 -17.34 -8.61
CA HIS A 40 13.60 -16.17 -8.56
C HIS A 40 13.31 -15.23 -7.39
N SER A 41 12.46 -15.61 -6.45
CA SER A 41 12.05 -14.69 -5.39
C SER A 41 11.82 -15.39 -4.05
N THR A 42 12.72 -16.31 -3.67
CA THR A 42 12.74 -16.93 -2.35
C THR A 42 13.48 -16.02 -1.36
N PHE A 43 12.92 -15.86 -0.18
CA PHE A 43 13.52 -15.15 0.94
C PHE A 43 13.86 -16.16 2.05
N SER A 44 15.07 -16.71 2.04
CA SER A 44 15.43 -17.82 2.94
C SER A 44 15.81 -17.39 4.35
N GLY A 45 16.15 -16.12 4.55
CA GLY A 45 16.71 -15.63 5.80
C GLY A 45 18.09 -16.20 6.14
N GLN A 46 18.73 -16.89 5.19
CA GLN A 46 20.02 -17.57 5.43
C GLN A 46 21.22 -16.65 5.26
N HIS A 47 21.03 -15.45 4.72
CA HIS A 47 22.09 -14.47 4.59
C HIS A 47 22.35 -13.76 5.91
N PRO A 48 23.61 -13.29 6.13
CA PRO A 48 23.93 -12.54 7.34
C PRO A 48 22.99 -11.35 7.48
N SER A 49 22.58 -11.09 8.71
CA SER A 49 21.79 -9.89 9.04
C SER A 49 22.48 -8.65 8.47
N PRO A 50 21.68 -7.67 7.98
CA PRO A 50 22.24 -6.43 7.47
C PRO A 50 23.11 -5.77 8.54
N ALA A 51 24.10 -4.99 8.10
CA ALA A 51 25.01 -4.25 8.99
C ALA A 51 24.33 -3.19 9.87
N VAL A 52 23.00 -3.17 9.89
CA VAL A 52 22.17 -2.21 10.63
C VAL A 52 21.02 -2.96 11.30
N GLU A 53 20.65 -2.50 12.49
CA GLU A 53 19.44 -3.00 13.16
C GLU A 53 18.20 -2.70 12.31
N VAL A 54 17.41 -3.74 12.04
CA VAL A 54 16.14 -3.60 11.32
C VAL A 54 15.07 -3.23 12.33
N ALA A 55 14.83 -1.94 12.45
CA ALA A 55 13.79 -1.41 13.32
C ALA A 55 12.92 -0.41 12.55
N PHE A 56 11.60 -0.56 12.66
CA PHE A 56 10.62 0.36 12.09
C PHE A 56 10.04 1.27 13.16
N SER A 57 9.70 2.48 12.79
CA SER A 57 9.04 3.42 13.70
C SER A 57 7.87 4.14 13.02
N TYR A 58 6.87 4.47 13.83
CA TYR A 58 5.60 5.01 13.38
C TYR A 58 5.25 6.26 14.18
N ALA A 59 4.71 7.28 13.52
CA ALA A 59 4.23 8.46 14.22
C ALA A 59 3.02 8.08 15.10
N PRO A 60 2.98 8.56 16.34
CA PRO A 60 1.83 8.34 17.20
C PRO A 60 0.64 9.18 16.70
N PRO A 61 -0.61 8.76 16.96
CA PRO A 61 -1.81 9.51 16.56
C PRO A 61 -1.95 10.85 17.29
N THR A 62 -1.10 11.11 18.29
CA THR A 62 -0.97 12.37 19.01
C THR A 62 -0.11 13.41 18.30
N ASP A 63 0.61 13.02 17.21
CA ASP A 63 1.30 13.98 16.34
C ASP A 63 0.34 15.07 15.89
N GLU A 64 0.75 16.32 15.98
CA GLU A 64 -0.12 17.49 15.75
C GLU A 64 -0.71 17.49 14.33
N ASN A 65 0.09 17.14 13.30
CA ASN A 65 -0.38 17.12 11.94
C ASN A 65 -1.33 15.94 11.69
N LEU A 66 -1.06 14.77 12.27
CA LEU A 66 -1.93 13.61 12.17
C LEU A 66 -3.26 13.85 12.91
N ARG A 67 -3.22 14.47 14.10
CA ARG A 67 -4.44 14.88 14.82
C ARG A 67 -5.26 15.84 13.97
N ARG A 68 -4.61 16.88 13.42
CA ARG A 68 -5.27 17.85 12.53
C ARG A 68 -5.84 17.19 11.28
N LEU A 69 -5.14 16.22 10.68
CA LEU A 69 -5.62 15.45 9.53
C LEU A 69 -6.92 14.72 9.88
N ARG A 70 -6.93 14.01 11.01
CA ARG A 70 -8.12 13.30 11.51
C ARG A 70 -9.31 14.22 11.72
N GLU A 71 -9.09 15.38 12.34
CA GLU A 71 -10.14 16.35 12.62
C GLU A 71 -10.63 17.08 11.36
N THR A 72 -9.73 17.46 10.45
CA THR A 72 -10.07 18.23 9.25
C THR A 72 -10.99 17.45 8.31
N TYR A 73 -10.75 16.15 8.16
CA TYR A 73 -11.52 15.31 7.26
C TYR A 73 -12.55 14.42 7.97
N ASP A 74 -12.70 14.57 9.27
CA ASP A 74 -13.58 13.71 10.09
C ASP A 74 -13.37 12.23 9.80
N LEU A 75 -12.09 11.81 9.89
CA LEU A 75 -11.70 10.45 9.54
C LEU A 75 -12.41 9.38 10.37
N ALA A 76 -12.87 9.74 11.57
CA ALA A 76 -13.65 8.84 12.43
C ALA A 76 -15.01 8.54 11.81
N ALA A 77 -15.71 9.55 11.30
CA ALA A 77 -16.98 9.36 10.60
C ALA A 77 -16.82 8.59 9.30
N ILE A 78 -15.72 8.83 8.54
CA ILE A 78 -15.41 8.08 7.32
C ILE A 78 -15.13 6.62 7.64
N ALA A 79 -14.37 6.32 8.69
CA ALA A 79 -14.09 4.96 9.13
C ALA A 79 -15.36 4.23 9.59
N GLY A 80 -16.27 4.94 10.25
CA GLY A 80 -17.48 4.37 10.85
C GLY A 80 -17.22 3.60 12.14
N ASP A 81 -18.29 3.00 12.69
CA ASP A 81 -18.29 2.32 14.00
C ASP A 81 -18.18 0.78 13.85
N GLY A 82 -17.86 0.28 12.67
CA GLY A 82 -17.74 -1.14 12.39
C GLY A 82 -16.48 -1.79 13.00
N SER A 83 -16.26 -3.04 12.64
CA SER A 83 -15.04 -3.78 12.99
C SER A 83 -13.78 -3.07 12.47
N GLU A 84 -12.62 -3.44 13.03
CA GLU A 84 -11.35 -2.88 12.55
C GLU A 84 -11.18 -3.08 11.03
N THR A 85 -11.48 -4.27 10.53
CA THR A 85 -11.44 -4.59 9.08
C THR A 85 -12.31 -3.63 8.26
N GLU A 86 -13.55 -3.40 8.67
CA GLU A 86 -14.46 -2.47 7.99
C GLU A 86 -13.96 -1.04 8.00
N ARG A 87 -13.41 -0.60 9.13
CA ARG A 87 -12.85 0.74 9.28
C ARG A 87 -11.62 0.96 8.38
N LEU A 88 -10.72 -0.02 8.28
CA LEU A 88 -9.57 0.02 7.38
C LEU A 88 -10.04 0.10 5.92
N ILE A 89 -11.00 -0.73 5.53
CA ILE A 89 -11.55 -0.76 4.16
C ILE A 89 -12.26 0.56 3.83
N ASN A 90 -13.04 1.13 4.74
CA ASN A 90 -13.76 2.39 4.52
C ASN A 90 -12.81 3.56 4.25
N LEU A 91 -11.72 3.66 5.02
CA LEU A 91 -10.69 4.68 4.81
C LEU A 91 -9.96 4.51 3.48
N MET A 92 -9.61 3.28 3.11
CA MET A 92 -9.02 2.98 1.79
C MET A 92 -9.98 3.36 0.67
N ALA A 93 -11.25 2.99 0.78
CA ALA A 93 -12.28 3.32 -0.20
C ALA A 93 -12.45 4.84 -0.37
N TRP A 94 -12.39 5.59 0.73
CA TRP A 94 -12.42 7.04 0.68
C TRP A 94 -11.23 7.61 -0.09
N VAL A 95 -10.00 7.17 0.20
CA VAL A 95 -8.79 7.62 -0.51
C VAL A 95 -8.86 7.27 -1.99
N CYS A 96 -9.29 6.06 -2.34
CA CYS A 96 -9.45 5.64 -3.73
C CYS A 96 -10.34 6.60 -4.52
N ARG A 97 -11.41 7.11 -3.90
CA ARG A 97 -12.41 7.97 -4.55
C ARG A 97 -12.04 9.44 -4.61
N LEU A 98 -10.92 9.88 -4.04
CA LEU A 98 -10.49 11.28 -4.09
C LEU A 98 -10.25 11.75 -5.53
N THR A 99 -9.65 10.90 -6.36
CA THR A 99 -9.36 11.21 -7.77
C THR A 99 -8.98 9.94 -8.54
N GLY A 100 -8.96 10.04 -9.88
CA GLY A 100 -8.45 9.00 -10.76
C GLY A 100 -6.92 8.89 -10.74
N HIS A 101 -6.36 8.05 -11.59
CA HIS A 101 -4.93 7.77 -11.70
C HIS A 101 -4.27 8.53 -12.85
N ALA A 102 -3.01 8.93 -12.66
CA ALA A 102 -2.10 9.35 -13.71
C ALA A 102 -0.79 8.57 -13.62
N ASN A 103 -0.32 8.02 -14.74
CA ASN A 103 0.95 7.27 -14.77
C ASN A 103 2.16 8.16 -14.44
N GLU A 104 2.18 9.37 -14.97
CA GLU A 104 3.28 10.32 -14.82
C GLU A 104 2.78 11.70 -14.31
N PRO A 105 2.25 11.75 -13.08
CA PRO A 105 1.82 13.02 -12.52
C PRO A 105 3.02 13.88 -12.15
N VAL A 106 2.82 15.19 -12.11
CA VAL A 106 3.80 16.09 -11.52
C VAL A 106 3.92 15.78 -10.02
N ILE A 107 5.10 15.36 -9.58
CA ILE A 107 5.36 15.10 -8.17
C ILE A 107 5.49 16.43 -7.43
N PRO A 108 4.61 16.75 -6.48
CA PRO A 108 4.68 18.00 -5.75
C PRO A 108 5.86 17.99 -4.76
N LYS A 109 6.33 19.17 -4.41
CA LYS A 109 7.40 19.31 -3.42
C LYS A 109 6.98 18.84 -2.03
N GLU A 110 5.73 19.06 -1.66
CA GLU A 110 5.14 18.60 -0.41
C GLU A 110 4.32 17.33 -0.67
N LEU A 111 4.81 16.22 -0.17
CA LEU A 111 4.20 14.88 -0.31
C LEU A 111 3.55 14.46 1.02
N ASN A 112 2.47 15.13 1.39
CA ASN A 112 1.67 14.80 2.56
C ASN A 112 0.18 14.76 2.22
N ALA A 113 -0.62 14.15 3.08
CA ALA A 113 -2.05 13.96 2.84
C ALA A 113 -2.79 15.28 2.60
N PHE A 114 -2.51 16.35 3.34
CA PHE A 114 -3.19 17.64 3.14
C PHE A 114 -2.99 18.19 1.74
N ASN A 115 -1.74 18.25 1.28
CA ASN A 115 -1.43 18.79 -0.04
C ASN A 115 -1.98 17.88 -1.15
N LEU A 116 -1.79 16.57 -1.02
CA LEU A 116 -2.24 15.61 -2.03
C LEU A 116 -3.77 15.55 -2.13
N ILE A 117 -4.50 15.60 -1.02
CA ILE A 117 -5.97 15.68 -1.02
C ILE A 117 -6.43 16.99 -1.65
N ARG A 118 -5.79 18.12 -1.33
CA ARG A 118 -6.10 19.41 -1.94
C ARG A 118 -5.89 19.37 -3.46
N LEU A 119 -4.76 18.86 -3.93
CA LEU A 119 -4.48 18.70 -5.37
C LEU A 119 -5.55 17.84 -6.06
N ALA A 120 -5.93 16.74 -5.43
CA ALA A 120 -6.93 15.82 -5.96
C ALA A 120 -8.34 16.43 -5.99
N THR A 121 -8.78 17.09 -4.90
CA THR A 121 -10.19 17.49 -4.73
C THR A 121 -10.47 18.95 -5.12
N VAL A 122 -9.51 19.85 -4.98
CA VAL A 122 -9.68 21.27 -5.28
C VAL A 122 -9.11 21.64 -6.65
N GLU A 123 -7.94 21.09 -6.99
CA GLU A 123 -7.32 21.33 -8.28
C GLU A 123 -7.68 20.27 -9.33
N HIS A 124 -8.45 19.24 -8.93
CA HIS A 124 -8.89 18.14 -9.79
C HIS A 124 -7.75 17.42 -10.52
N MET A 125 -6.59 17.36 -9.88
CA MET A 125 -5.43 16.66 -10.44
C MET A 125 -5.58 15.14 -10.27
N LEU A 126 -5.17 14.43 -11.31
CA LEU A 126 -4.95 12.97 -11.21
C LEU A 126 -3.63 12.72 -10.52
N ILE A 127 -3.59 11.73 -9.64
CA ILE A 127 -2.39 11.32 -8.89
C ILE A 127 -2.11 9.82 -9.09
N ASN A 128 -0.89 9.37 -8.80
CA ASN A 128 -0.52 7.97 -9.00
C ASN A 128 -0.66 7.11 -7.74
N CYS A 129 -0.38 5.80 -7.89
CA CYS A 129 -0.41 4.83 -6.79
C CYS A 129 0.44 5.27 -5.58
N TYR A 130 1.65 5.82 -5.82
CA TYR A 130 2.51 6.31 -4.75
C TYR A 130 1.85 7.42 -3.92
N MET A 131 1.28 8.43 -4.58
CA MET A 131 0.64 9.55 -3.88
C MET A 131 -0.61 9.10 -3.10
N LYS A 132 -1.44 8.21 -3.67
CA LYS A 132 -2.59 7.65 -2.96
C LYS A 132 -2.16 6.84 -1.74
N THR A 133 -1.07 6.09 -1.88
CA THR A 133 -0.49 5.31 -0.77
C THR A 133 0.08 6.20 0.33
N VAL A 134 0.68 7.36 -0.01
CA VAL A 134 1.10 8.36 0.99
C VAL A 134 -0.10 8.90 1.76
N ILE A 135 -1.19 9.24 1.07
CA ILE A 135 -2.42 9.70 1.74
C ILE A 135 -2.93 8.62 2.70
N LEU A 136 -3.10 7.39 2.22
CA LEU A 136 -3.67 6.31 3.04
C LEU A 136 -2.79 5.96 4.24
N ASN A 137 -1.46 5.96 4.05
CA ASN A 137 -0.52 5.75 5.14
C ASN A 137 -0.71 6.78 6.26
N GLU A 138 -0.73 8.08 5.93
CA GLU A 138 -0.92 9.14 6.92
C GLU A 138 -2.32 9.12 7.55
N VAL A 139 -3.35 8.72 6.80
CA VAL A 139 -4.71 8.50 7.31
C VAL A 139 -4.75 7.38 8.35
N TYR A 140 -4.10 6.24 8.09
CA TYR A 140 -4.04 5.16 9.07
C TYR A 140 -3.25 5.56 10.32
N LEU A 141 -2.10 6.23 10.17
CA LEU A 141 -1.34 6.77 11.31
C LEU A 141 -2.19 7.75 12.13
N ALA A 142 -2.94 8.63 11.47
CA ALA A 142 -3.83 9.59 12.13
C ALA A 142 -4.94 8.90 12.94
N MET A 143 -5.37 7.72 12.53
CA MET A 143 -6.36 6.91 13.23
C MET A 143 -5.75 5.95 14.26
N GLY A 144 -4.43 5.94 14.38
CA GLY A 144 -3.70 5.18 15.40
C GLY A 144 -3.31 3.76 14.97
N TRP A 145 -3.36 3.42 13.69
CA TRP A 145 -2.80 2.18 13.19
C TRP A 145 -1.37 2.37 12.71
N GLU A 146 -0.50 1.44 13.05
CA GLU A 146 0.82 1.33 12.45
C GLU A 146 0.67 0.99 10.96
N SER A 147 1.21 1.85 10.11
CA SER A 147 1.07 1.73 8.67
C SER A 147 2.33 2.20 7.97
N ARG A 148 2.60 1.64 6.81
CA ARG A 148 3.70 2.04 5.93
C ARG A 148 3.31 1.84 4.47
N TRP A 149 3.72 2.76 3.62
CA TRP A 149 3.63 2.51 2.21
C TRP A 149 4.65 1.44 1.79
N THR A 150 4.23 0.58 0.91
CA THR A 150 4.99 -0.58 0.47
C THR A 150 5.17 -0.51 -1.04
N HIS A 151 6.41 -0.46 -1.47
CA HIS A 151 6.79 -0.43 -2.86
C HIS A 151 7.03 -1.86 -3.34
N LEU A 152 6.20 -2.32 -4.24
CA LEU A 152 6.31 -3.60 -4.91
C LEU A 152 7.12 -3.42 -6.18
N LEU A 153 8.16 -4.21 -6.35
CA LEU A 153 9.17 -4.05 -7.37
C LEU A 153 9.28 -5.30 -8.25
N PRO A 154 9.47 -5.13 -9.57
CA PRO A 154 9.66 -6.22 -10.50
C PRO A 154 11.02 -6.92 -10.30
N HIS A 155 11.21 -8.05 -10.97
CA HIS A 155 12.48 -8.76 -10.97
C HIS A 155 13.61 -7.93 -11.57
N SER A 156 13.39 -7.33 -12.74
CA SER A 156 14.37 -6.49 -13.42
C SER A 156 14.47 -5.10 -12.78
N ASN A 157 15.69 -4.54 -12.73
CA ASN A 157 15.89 -3.14 -12.35
C ASN A 157 15.79 -2.18 -13.55
N GLU A 158 15.79 -2.72 -14.75
CA GLU A 158 15.65 -1.94 -15.99
C GLU A 158 14.19 -1.60 -16.27
N ASP A 159 13.28 -2.34 -15.64
CA ASP A 159 11.85 -2.09 -15.74
C ASP A 159 11.50 -0.90 -14.85
N ALA A 160 11.04 0.18 -15.47
CA ALA A 160 10.61 1.37 -14.75
C ALA A 160 9.25 1.19 -14.06
N ALA A 161 8.49 0.16 -14.43
CA ALA A 161 7.20 -0.13 -13.85
C ALA A 161 7.34 -0.67 -12.42
N SER A 162 6.46 -0.23 -11.55
CA SER A 162 6.37 -0.67 -10.16
C SER A 162 5.01 -0.29 -9.59
N HIS A 163 4.62 -0.90 -8.48
CA HIS A 163 3.36 -0.56 -7.85
C HIS A 163 3.52 -0.25 -6.36
N PHE A 164 2.68 0.64 -5.86
CA PHE A 164 2.65 1.01 -4.45
C PHE A 164 1.33 0.61 -3.82
N VAL A 165 1.43 -0.04 -2.68
CA VAL A 165 0.30 -0.40 -1.82
C VAL A 165 0.56 0.07 -0.39
N THR A 166 -0.43 0.05 0.47
CA THR A 166 -0.29 0.34 1.89
C THR A 166 -0.33 -0.96 2.68
N SER A 167 0.66 -1.19 3.52
CA SER A 167 0.62 -2.24 4.54
C SER A 167 0.22 -1.60 5.87
N VAL A 168 -0.85 -2.09 6.50
CA VAL A 168 -1.34 -1.63 7.80
C VAL A 168 -1.43 -2.80 8.76
N TYR A 169 -1.03 -2.61 10.02
CA TYR A 169 -1.11 -3.66 11.03
C TYR A 169 -2.51 -3.73 11.61
N ALA A 170 -3.24 -4.77 11.25
CA ALA A 170 -4.56 -5.06 11.78
C ALA A 170 -4.41 -5.77 13.14
N ARG A 171 -4.61 -5.03 14.22
CA ARG A 171 -4.36 -5.52 15.59
C ARG A 171 -5.27 -6.68 15.98
N THR A 172 -6.52 -6.66 15.53
CA THR A 172 -7.47 -7.76 15.78
C THR A 172 -7.07 -9.05 15.05
N LEU A 173 -6.30 -8.95 13.97
CA LEU A 173 -5.77 -10.08 13.22
C LEU A 173 -4.34 -10.44 13.62
N GLY A 174 -3.65 -9.56 14.35
CA GLY A 174 -2.26 -9.73 14.75
C GLY A 174 -1.30 -9.82 13.58
N LYS A 175 -1.57 -9.06 12.48
CA LYS A 175 -0.74 -9.14 11.26
C LYS A 175 -0.83 -7.90 10.37
N TRP A 176 0.15 -7.76 9.49
CA TRP A 176 0.12 -6.80 8.41
C TRP A 176 -0.88 -7.23 7.32
N VAL A 177 -1.68 -6.29 6.83
CA VAL A 177 -2.63 -6.51 5.73
C VAL A 177 -2.38 -5.53 4.59
N LEU A 178 -2.66 -5.97 3.36
CA LEU A 178 -2.47 -5.21 2.13
C LEU A 178 -3.74 -4.43 1.80
N MET A 179 -3.58 -3.12 1.55
CA MET A 179 -4.61 -2.22 1.05
C MET A 179 -4.09 -1.48 -0.18
N ASP A 180 -4.80 -1.57 -1.28
CA ASP A 180 -4.46 -0.88 -2.52
C ASP A 180 -5.39 0.31 -2.77
N PRO A 181 -4.99 1.53 -2.37
CA PRO A 181 -5.85 2.71 -2.54
C PRO A 181 -5.96 3.19 -3.98
N ASP A 182 -5.11 2.73 -4.87
CA ASP A 182 -5.14 3.16 -6.27
C ASP A 182 -6.22 2.41 -7.04
N PHE A 183 -6.25 1.10 -6.90
CA PHE A 183 -7.30 0.26 -7.47
C PHE A 183 -8.55 0.18 -6.58
N GLY A 184 -8.47 0.52 -5.30
CA GLY A 184 -9.54 0.31 -4.33
C GLY A 184 -9.75 -1.17 -4.05
N VAL A 185 -8.66 -1.92 -3.94
CA VAL A 185 -8.65 -3.38 -3.80
C VAL A 185 -8.00 -3.80 -2.50
N TYR A 186 -8.56 -4.84 -1.90
CA TYR A 186 -7.93 -5.63 -0.86
C TYR A 186 -8.13 -7.12 -1.16
N LEU A 187 -7.27 -7.95 -0.61
CA LEU A 187 -7.27 -9.39 -0.88
C LEU A 187 -7.65 -10.17 0.37
N THR A 188 -8.45 -11.23 0.17
CA THR A 188 -8.83 -12.16 1.23
C THR A 188 -8.58 -13.60 0.81
N ASP A 189 -8.52 -14.48 1.80
CA ASP A 189 -8.66 -15.91 1.60
C ASP A 189 -10.13 -16.33 1.40
N GLU A 190 -10.37 -17.63 1.30
CA GLU A 190 -11.71 -18.20 1.12
C GLU A 190 -12.60 -18.02 2.36
N ALA A 191 -12.01 -17.82 3.54
CA ALA A 191 -12.71 -17.53 4.78
C ALA A 191 -13.06 -16.04 4.93
N GLY A 192 -12.60 -15.20 4.00
CA GLY A 192 -12.81 -13.75 4.03
C GLY A 192 -11.83 -13.01 4.92
N GLN A 193 -10.72 -13.64 5.36
CA GLN A 193 -9.70 -12.98 6.15
C GLN A 193 -8.79 -12.13 5.25
N LEU A 194 -8.51 -10.89 5.67
CA LEU A 194 -7.57 -10.00 5.00
C LEU A 194 -6.18 -10.64 4.91
N LEU A 195 -5.51 -10.46 3.78
CA LEU A 195 -4.17 -10.97 3.52
C LEU A 195 -3.14 -9.85 3.45
N GLY A 196 -1.95 -10.14 3.97
CA GLY A 196 -0.76 -9.29 3.83
C GLY A 196 0.02 -9.60 2.55
N VAL A 197 1.03 -8.77 2.25
CA VAL A 197 1.86 -8.92 1.03
C VAL A 197 2.54 -10.29 0.98
N SER A 198 3.13 -10.77 2.09
CA SER A 198 3.76 -12.10 2.15
C SER A 198 2.76 -13.23 1.92
N GLU A 199 1.59 -13.15 2.52
CA GLU A 199 0.55 -14.18 2.35
C GLU A 199 0.03 -14.23 0.92
N VAL A 200 -0.20 -13.06 0.31
CA VAL A 200 -0.61 -12.95 -1.10
C VAL A 200 0.45 -13.57 -2.00
N ARG A 201 1.70 -13.20 -1.79
CA ARG A 201 2.83 -13.74 -2.55
C ARG A 201 2.96 -15.26 -2.41
N CYS A 202 2.87 -15.78 -1.19
CA CYS A 202 2.92 -17.21 -0.91
C CYS A 202 1.78 -17.95 -1.62
N ARG A 203 0.56 -17.40 -1.60
CA ARG A 203 -0.61 -17.99 -2.28
C ARG A 203 -0.49 -17.95 -3.80
N LEU A 204 0.10 -16.87 -4.38
CA LEU A 204 0.39 -16.80 -5.82
C LEU A 204 1.37 -17.91 -6.24
N ILE A 205 2.45 -18.11 -5.49
CA ILE A 205 3.45 -19.16 -5.74
C ILE A 205 2.83 -20.56 -5.61
N SER A 206 2.09 -20.80 -4.55
CA SER A 206 1.52 -22.14 -4.27
C SER A 206 0.22 -22.44 -5.00
N GLY A 207 -0.30 -21.48 -5.80
CA GLY A 207 -1.57 -21.64 -6.50
C GLY A 207 -2.78 -21.73 -5.58
N GLN A 208 -2.68 -21.21 -4.36
CA GLN A 208 -3.80 -21.15 -3.43
C GLN A 208 -4.78 -20.04 -3.84
N PRO A 209 -6.08 -20.20 -3.56
CA PRO A 209 -7.08 -19.21 -3.94
C PRO A 209 -6.84 -17.85 -3.31
N LEU A 210 -7.03 -16.80 -4.11
CA LEU A 210 -7.04 -15.40 -3.70
C LEU A 210 -8.34 -14.77 -4.15
N ILE A 211 -9.01 -14.06 -3.24
CA ILE A 211 -10.24 -13.33 -3.55
C ILE A 211 -9.92 -11.84 -3.64
N VAL A 212 -10.12 -11.28 -4.83
CA VAL A 212 -9.98 -9.85 -5.10
C VAL A 212 -11.27 -9.15 -4.72
N ASN A 213 -11.22 -8.25 -3.76
CA ASN A 213 -12.35 -7.46 -3.31
C ASN A 213 -12.19 -6.01 -3.77
N ASP A 214 -13.13 -5.53 -4.58
CA ASP A 214 -13.16 -4.17 -5.12
C ASP A 214 -14.20 -3.33 -4.39
N VAL A 215 -13.76 -2.27 -3.70
CA VAL A 215 -14.64 -1.35 -2.96
C VAL A 215 -15.48 -0.44 -3.85
N ASN A 216 -15.15 -0.37 -5.14
CA ASN A 216 -15.88 0.44 -6.13
C ASN A 216 -16.76 -0.42 -7.06
N ALA A 217 -16.84 -1.73 -6.84
CA ALA A 217 -17.65 -2.62 -7.67
C ALA A 217 -19.12 -2.18 -7.69
N GLY A 218 -19.57 -1.64 -8.82
CA GLY A 218 -20.93 -1.13 -9.04
C GLY A 218 -21.11 0.38 -8.84
N GLY A 219 -20.04 1.13 -8.52
CA GLY A 219 -20.03 2.60 -8.56
C GLY A 219 -19.82 3.09 -10.00
N ARG A 220 -20.62 4.05 -10.44
CA ARG A 220 -20.42 4.72 -11.74
C ARG A 220 -19.52 5.92 -11.52
N LEU A 221 -18.26 5.79 -11.89
CA LEU A 221 -17.41 6.92 -12.19
C LEU A 221 -16.93 6.72 -13.62
N SER A 222 -17.13 7.65 -14.50
CA SER A 222 -16.95 7.46 -15.95
C SER A 222 -15.72 8.22 -16.47
N THR A 223 -14.55 7.86 -15.96
CA THR A 223 -13.29 8.34 -16.53
C THR A 223 -12.61 7.23 -17.33
N ALA A 224 -11.75 7.60 -18.27
CA ALA A 224 -10.96 6.62 -19.02
C ALA A 224 -10.09 5.72 -18.11
N TRP A 225 -9.66 6.26 -16.95
CA TRP A 225 -8.95 5.49 -15.93
C TRP A 225 -9.83 4.43 -15.28
N GLU A 226 -11.04 4.76 -14.93
CA GLU A 226 -11.95 3.81 -14.31
C GLU A 226 -12.28 2.65 -15.24
N SER A 227 -12.44 2.92 -16.53
CA SER A 227 -12.59 1.86 -17.52
C SER A 227 -11.36 0.98 -17.64
N ALA A 228 -10.15 1.56 -17.58
CA ALA A 228 -8.90 0.80 -17.58
C ALA A 228 -8.70 0.03 -16.27
N ARG A 229 -9.02 0.65 -15.12
CA ARG A 229 -9.02 0.04 -13.81
C ARG A 229 -9.98 -1.15 -13.75
N ASP A 230 -11.21 -0.96 -14.17
CA ASP A 230 -12.23 -2.01 -14.18
C ASP A 230 -11.84 -3.17 -15.09
N PHE A 231 -11.17 -2.89 -16.20
CA PHE A 231 -10.60 -3.91 -17.07
C PHE A 231 -9.49 -4.71 -16.34
N ILE A 232 -8.54 -4.04 -15.69
CA ILE A 232 -7.46 -4.69 -14.95
C ILE A 232 -8.01 -5.52 -13.78
N ILE A 233 -8.93 -4.97 -12.99
CA ILE A 233 -9.55 -5.71 -11.86
C ILE A 233 -10.37 -6.89 -12.37
N GLY A 234 -11.12 -6.70 -13.46
CA GLY A 234 -11.97 -7.72 -14.03
C GLY A 234 -11.23 -8.89 -14.65
N ALA A 235 -10.09 -8.62 -15.29
CA ALA A 235 -9.34 -9.61 -16.02
C ALA A 235 -8.15 -10.17 -15.23
N ASP A 236 -7.31 -9.30 -14.61
CA ASP A 236 -5.95 -9.68 -14.23
C ASP A 236 -5.30 -8.87 -13.12
N TYR A 237 -6.02 -8.38 -12.10
CA TYR A 237 -5.36 -7.70 -10.98
C TYR A 237 -4.28 -8.55 -10.31
N LEU A 238 -4.53 -9.86 -10.16
CA LEU A 238 -3.56 -10.77 -9.58
C LEU A 238 -2.33 -10.93 -10.48
N TRP A 239 -2.55 -10.99 -11.81
CA TRP A 239 -1.45 -11.02 -12.77
C TRP A 239 -0.62 -9.73 -12.70
N PHE A 240 -1.26 -8.57 -12.75
CA PHE A 240 -0.63 -7.27 -12.58
C PHE A 240 0.18 -7.21 -11.28
N LEU A 241 -0.41 -7.63 -10.17
CA LEU A 241 0.25 -7.60 -8.86
C LEU A 241 1.46 -8.54 -8.82
N THR A 242 1.35 -9.73 -9.43
CA THR A 242 2.41 -10.75 -9.44
C THR A 242 3.70 -10.23 -10.09
N ASP A 243 3.59 -9.41 -11.14
CA ASP A 243 4.75 -8.83 -11.84
C ASP A 243 5.62 -7.95 -10.92
N PHE A 244 5.05 -7.40 -9.87
CA PHE A 244 5.74 -6.50 -8.93
C PHE A 244 6.10 -7.15 -7.57
N MET A 245 5.89 -8.44 -7.37
CA MET A 245 6.12 -9.06 -6.05
C MET A 245 7.50 -9.72 -5.90
N PHE A 246 8.48 -9.35 -6.71
CA PHE A 246 9.83 -9.94 -6.62
C PHE A 246 10.67 -9.32 -5.51
N LYS A 247 10.57 -8.02 -5.32
CA LYS A 247 11.26 -7.28 -4.25
C LYS A 247 10.27 -6.35 -3.58
N ILE A 248 10.47 -6.13 -2.29
CA ILE A 248 9.52 -5.34 -1.50
C ILE A 248 10.30 -4.30 -0.70
N ARG A 249 9.95 -3.02 -0.83
CA ARG A 249 10.62 -1.92 -0.13
C ARG A 249 9.65 -1.14 0.74
N CYS A 250 10.09 -0.83 1.96
CA CYS A 250 9.35 0.05 2.87
C CYS A 250 10.28 1.12 3.44
N PRO A 251 9.76 2.29 3.83
CA PRO A 251 10.53 3.24 4.63
C PRO A 251 10.77 2.67 6.03
N GLN A 252 11.92 2.98 6.62
CA GLN A 252 12.21 2.65 8.01
C GLN A 252 11.29 3.40 8.99
N ARG A 253 10.92 4.60 8.64
CA ARG A 253 10.04 5.47 9.45
C ARG A 253 8.76 5.75 8.69
N SER A 254 7.65 5.75 9.39
CA SER A 254 6.35 6.18 8.86
C SER A 254 5.85 7.36 9.66
N LEU A 255 6.07 8.55 9.13
CA LEU A 255 5.74 9.83 9.77
C LEU A 255 4.92 10.69 8.82
N PHE A 256 4.28 11.73 9.36
CA PHE A 256 3.66 12.76 8.53
C PHE A 256 4.70 13.46 7.64
N ASN A 257 4.37 13.69 6.38
CA ASN A 257 5.22 14.35 5.36
C ASN A 257 6.57 13.66 5.10
N GLN A 258 6.77 12.45 5.56
CA GLN A 258 8.05 11.76 5.40
C GLN A 258 8.40 11.52 3.92
N ALA A 259 7.40 11.37 3.05
CA ALA A 259 7.62 11.18 1.62
C ALA A 259 8.41 12.32 0.96
N ALA A 260 8.41 13.51 1.55
CA ALA A 260 9.17 14.68 1.11
C ALA A 260 10.53 14.85 1.81
N GLU A 261 10.82 14.10 2.87
CA GLU A 261 12.08 14.25 3.63
C GLU A 261 13.30 13.81 2.81
N PRO A 262 14.41 14.54 2.86
CA PRO A 262 15.69 14.07 2.34
C PRO A 262 16.27 12.95 3.25
N ASN A 263 17.30 12.27 2.76
CA ASN A 263 18.05 11.29 3.55
C ASN A 263 17.21 10.12 4.12
N ARG A 264 16.09 9.81 3.49
CA ARG A 264 15.22 8.70 3.94
C ARG A 264 15.98 7.39 3.95
N VAL A 265 15.64 6.56 4.92
CA VAL A 265 16.15 5.19 5.03
C VAL A 265 15.04 4.22 4.61
N TYR A 266 15.42 3.25 3.81
CA TYR A 266 14.56 2.18 3.34
C TYR A 266 15.14 0.83 3.72
N PHE A 267 14.26 -0.12 3.99
CA PHE A 267 14.56 -1.53 3.95
C PHE A 267 13.94 -2.14 2.69
N GLU A 268 14.70 -2.94 1.99
CA GLU A 268 14.25 -3.65 0.79
C GLU A 268 14.54 -5.14 0.95
N LEU A 269 13.48 -5.92 0.89
CA LEU A 269 13.53 -7.36 0.87
C LEU A 269 13.88 -7.81 -0.55
N ILE A 270 15.01 -8.50 -0.70
CA ILE A 270 15.51 -9.01 -1.98
C ILE A 270 15.61 -10.54 -1.93
N PRO A 271 15.30 -11.23 -3.05
CA PRO A 271 15.36 -12.69 -3.07
C PRO A 271 16.80 -13.23 -3.07
N ASP A 272 16.91 -14.50 -2.72
CA ASP A 272 18.16 -15.24 -2.78
C ASP A 272 18.79 -15.20 -4.18
N GLY A 273 20.10 -15.01 -4.24
CA GLY A 273 20.85 -14.95 -5.49
C GLY A 273 20.60 -13.70 -6.33
N TYR A 274 19.81 -12.75 -5.82
CA TYR A 274 19.62 -11.46 -6.47
C TYR A 274 20.62 -10.44 -5.94
N ARG A 275 21.81 -10.34 -6.55
CA ARG A 275 22.82 -9.36 -6.15
C ARG A 275 23.13 -9.41 -4.65
N ASP A 276 23.55 -10.58 -4.16
CA ASP A 276 23.87 -10.82 -2.74
C ASP A 276 24.89 -9.83 -2.15
N GLU A 277 25.71 -9.20 -3.00
CA GLU A 277 26.61 -8.13 -2.60
C GLU A 277 25.90 -6.92 -1.98
N LEU A 278 24.64 -6.68 -2.34
CA LEU A 278 23.82 -5.59 -1.78
C LEU A 278 23.47 -5.82 -0.30
N LEU A 279 23.43 -7.07 0.14
CA LEU A 279 23.15 -7.41 1.55
C LEU A 279 24.25 -6.89 2.50
N GLN A 280 25.45 -6.63 1.97
CA GLN A 280 26.59 -6.16 2.73
C GLN A 280 26.74 -4.63 2.75
N GLN A 281 26.14 -3.92 1.80
CA GLN A 281 26.33 -2.48 1.64
C GLN A 281 25.02 -1.77 1.25
N PRO A 282 24.68 -0.66 1.91
CA PRO A 282 23.51 0.12 1.52
C PRO A 282 23.74 0.80 0.16
N LYS A 283 22.68 0.89 -0.64
CA LYS A 283 22.65 1.81 -1.78
C LYS A 283 22.41 3.22 -1.27
N ILE A 284 23.29 4.15 -1.64
CA ILE A 284 23.12 5.57 -1.33
C ILE A 284 22.89 6.33 -2.63
N THR A 285 21.83 7.12 -2.69
CA THR A 285 21.52 7.99 -3.83
C THR A 285 22.12 9.38 -3.64
N GLU A 286 22.20 10.19 -4.72
CA GLU A 286 22.76 11.55 -4.67
C GLU A 286 22.01 12.47 -3.70
N ASP A 287 20.69 12.28 -3.54
CA ASP A 287 19.87 13.00 -2.56
C ASP A 287 19.95 12.43 -1.13
N GLY A 288 20.91 11.54 -0.86
CA GLY A 288 21.21 11.00 0.45
C GLY A 288 20.27 9.89 0.92
N ARG A 289 19.31 9.41 0.10
CA ARG A 289 18.48 8.27 0.45
C ARG A 289 19.35 7.02 0.57
N ARG A 290 19.08 6.21 1.60
CA ARG A 290 19.82 4.96 1.88
C ARG A 290 18.86 3.80 1.82
N THR A 291 19.23 2.76 1.10
CA THR A 291 18.48 1.50 1.07
C THR A 291 19.36 0.39 1.63
N PHE A 292 18.89 -0.23 2.70
CA PHE A 292 19.49 -1.43 3.27
C PHE A 292 18.70 -2.64 2.78
N TYR A 293 19.41 -3.68 2.39
CA TYR A 293 18.82 -4.86 1.79
C TYR A 293 18.72 -5.99 2.80
N LEU A 294 17.62 -6.71 2.76
CA LEU A 294 17.30 -7.84 3.63
C LEU A 294 16.94 -9.05 2.78
N ASN A 295 17.10 -10.22 3.37
CA ASN A 295 16.60 -11.47 2.81
C ASN A 295 15.74 -12.25 3.83
N ASP A 296 15.34 -11.60 4.91
CA ASP A 296 14.56 -12.19 6.01
C ASP A 296 13.19 -11.52 6.11
N GLU A 297 12.14 -12.26 5.72
CA GLU A 297 10.76 -11.80 5.81
C GLU A 297 10.31 -11.57 7.26
N GLY A 298 10.80 -12.35 8.21
CA GLY A 298 10.44 -12.21 9.62
C GLY A 298 10.91 -10.88 10.19
N LEU A 299 12.14 -10.47 9.86
CA LEU A 299 12.66 -9.15 10.21
C LEU A 299 11.94 -8.02 9.48
N PHE A 300 11.58 -8.24 8.22
CA PHE A 300 10.92 -7.21 7.41
C PHE A 300 9.46 -7.00 7.86
N TRP A 301 8.73 -8.06 8.18
CA TRP A 301 7.32 -8.02 8.60
C TRP A 301 7.13 -8.19 10.10
N GLN A 302 8.17 -7.93 10.89
CA GLN A 302 8.06 -7.96 12.34
C GLN A 302 6.88 -7.14 12.85
N ASP A 303 6.30 -7.58 13.94
CA ASP A 303 5.22 -6.85 14.60
C ASP A 303 5.70 -5.43 14.97
N PRO A 304 4.83 -4.41 14.85
CA PRO A 304 5.20 -3.09 15.32
C PRO A 304 5.44 -3.09 16.83
N PRO A 305 6.28 -2.18 17.34
CA PRO A 305 6.46 -2.04 18.78
C PRO A 305 5.11 -1.78 19.45
N ALA A 306 4.96 -2.29 20.67
CA ALA A 306 3.75 -2.03 21.46
C ALA A 306 3.48 -0.51 21.53
N PRO A 307 2.21 -0.07 21.42
CA PRO A 307 1.88 1.35 21.60
C PRO A 307 2.39 1.85 22.95
N LEU A 308 3.07 3.00 22.95
CA LEU A 308 3.55 3.67 24.16
C LEU A 308 2.37 4.22 24.98
#